data_8ff50495cd3f401c0243de88423f746b
#
_entry.id   8ff50495cd3f401c0243de88423f746b
#
_cell.length_a   1.000
_cell.length_b   1.000
_cell.length_c   1.000
_cell.angle_alpha   90.00
_cell.angle_beta   90.00
_cell.angle_gamma   90.00
#
_symmetry.space_group_name_H-M   'P 1'
#
loop_
_entity.id
_entity.type
_entity.pdbx_description
1 polymer ?
#
loop_
_entity_poly.entity_id
_entity_poly.type
_entity_poly.pdbx_seq_one_letter_code
_entity_poly.pdbx_strand_id
1 'polypeptide(L)'
;MMANSQSKITLILGGARSGKSSYAQSLAEETGRSVTYLATAQALDDEMSARIQKHRAERPPNWETLEIPFGISSHVGQIKTDVVVLDCITLLVTNVLMQFVKNDINDIVEEAPFTRALQKEVDELITNIRTGKQDWIIVSNEVGLGLVPPYQMGRIYRDMLGWANQRLARAADKVIFMVAGIPAVIK
;
A
#
# COMPACT_ATOMS: atom_id res chain seq x y z
N MET A 1 22.71 9.16 -25.42
CA MET A 1 21.26 9.26 -25.13
C MET A 1 21.01 8.43 -23.89
N MET A 2 20.78 9.06 -22.73
CA MET A 2 20.38 8.31 -21.53
C MET A 2 18.94 7.85 -21.77
N ALA A 3 18.75 6.54 -21.77
CA ALA A 3 17.41 5.95 -21.81
C ALA A 3 16.63 6.52 -20.62
N ASN A 4 15.56 7.24 -20.89
CA ASN A 4 14.62 7.72 -19.89
C ASN A 4 13.94 6.47 -19.30
N SER A 5 14.56 5.84 -18.28
CA SER A 5 13.98 4.64 -17.68
C SER A 5 12.74 5.08 -16.92
N GLN A 6 11.59 4.71 -17.46
CA GLN A 6 10.31 4.88 -16.79
C GLN A 6 10.37 4.18 -15.42
N SER A 7 9.80 4.79 -14.38
CA SER A 7 9.75 4.21 -13.04
C SER A 7 9.07 2.83 -13.08
N LYS A 8 9.67 1.86 -12.37
CA LYS A 8 9.14 0.50 -12.29
C LYS A 8 8.22 0.36 -11.07
N ILE A 9 7.13 -0.36 -11.26
CA ILE A 9 6.17 -0.67 -10.20
C ILE A 9 6.15 -2.19 -10.01
N THR A 10 6.50 -2.64 -8.80
CA THR A 10 6.30 -4.01 -8.34
C THR A 10 5.19 -4.03 -7.31
N LEU A 11 4.11 -4.74 -7.59
CA LEU A 11 3.01 -4.94 -6.65
C LEU A 11 3.13 -6.31 -5.98
N ILE A 12 3.10 -6.33 -4.64
CA ILE A 12 3.16 -7.53 -3.82
C ILE A 12 1.83 -7.70 -3.11
N LEU A 13 1.11 -8.76 -3.47
CA LEU A 13 -0.19 -9.14 -2.92
C LEU A 13 -0.07 -10.38 -2.04
N GLY A 14 -1.08 -10.65 -1.23
CA GLY A 14 -1.22 -11.89 -0.46
C GLY A 14 -2.00 -11.70 0.83
N GLY A 15 -2.34 -12.79 1.50
CA GLY A 15 -3.09 -12.79 2.75
C GLY A 15 -2.33 -12.19 3.94
N ALA A 16 -3.02 -12.02 5.07
CA ALA A 16 -2.38 -11.61 6.32
C ALA A 16 -1.22 -12.58 6.68
N ARG A 17 -0.11 -12.04 7.20
CA ARG A 17 1.06 -12.81 7.62
C ARG A 17 1.67 -13.71 6.54
N SER A 18 1.48 -13.41 5.26
CA SER A 18 2.04 -14.18 4.14
C SER A 18 3.51 -13.84 3.81
N GLY A 19 4.15 -12.91 4.54
CA GLY A 19 5.54 -12.52 4.32
C GLY A 19 5.74 -11.35 3.35
N LYS A 20 4.68 -10.63 2.94
CA LYS A 20 4.74 -9.52 1.96
C LYS A 20 5.73 -8.42 2.33
N SER A 21 5.61 -7.88 3.56
CA SER A 21 6.46 -6.76 4.00
C SER A 21 7.94 -7.14 4.06
N SER A 22 8.25 -8.32 4.59
CA SER A 22 9.63 -8.82 4.63
C SER A 22 10.18 -9.06 3.23
N TYR A 23 9.37 -9.60 2.31
CA TYR A 23 9.78 -9.79 0.92
C TYR A 23 9.97 -8.46 0.19
N ALA A 24 9.11 -7.46 0.45
CA ALA A 24 9.27 -6.11 -0.10
C ALA A 24 10.58 -5.46 0.37
N GLN A 25 10.92 -5.63 1.66
CA GLN A 25 12.17 -5.14 2.22
C GLN A 25 13.37 -5.82 1.54
N SER A 26 13.38 -7.16 1.45
CA SER A 26 14.46 -7.89 0.79
C SER A 26 14.66 -7.46 -0.66
N LEU A 27 13.56 -7.28 -1.43
CA LEU A 27 13.64 -6.77 -2.80
C LEU A 27 14.25 -5.37 -2.88
N ALA A 28 13.91 -4.48 -1.94
CA ALA A 28 14.48 -3.14 -1.91
C ALA A 28 15.96 -3.16 -1.54
N GLU A 29 16.37 -3.98 -0.55
CA GLU A 29 17.77 -4.18 -0.16
C GLU A 29 18.62 -4.72 -1.31
N GLU A 30 18.11 -5.71 -2.07
CA GLU A 30 18.79 -6.31 -3.21
C GLU A 30 19.11 -5.29 -4.31
N THR A 31 18.41 -4.16 -4.37
CA THR A 31 18.73 -3.09 -5.34
C THR A 31 20.05 -2.40 -5.04
N GLY A 32 20.52 -2.40 -3.80
CA GLY A 32 21.70 -1.65 -3.34
C GLY A 32 21.56 -0.12 -3.43
N ARG A 33 20.34 0.38 -3.68
CA ARG A 33 20.04 1.79 -3.93
C ARG A 33 19.48 2.45 -2.66
N SER A 34 19.35 3.78 -2.69
CA SER A 34 18.73 4.53 -1.60
C SER A 34 17.23 4.23 -1.53
N VAL A 35 16.69 4.02 -0.30
CA VAL A 35 15.31 3.57 -0.08
C VAL A 35 14.58 4.51 0.87
N THR A 36 13.35 4.88 0.50
CA THR A 36 12.34 5.43 1.42
C THR A 36 11.30 4.37 1.72
N TYR A 37 11.07 4.11 3.00
CA TYR A 37 9.94 3.31 3.47
C TYR A 37 8.77 4.22 3.79
N LEU A 38 7.71 4.14 3.00
CA LEU A 38 6.48 4.91 3.18
C LEU A 38 5.46 4.04 3.91
N ALA A 39 5.21 4.36 5.18
CA ALA A 39 4.27 3.65 6.03
C ALA A 39 2.92 4.38 6.05
N THR A 40 1.84 3.62 5.85
CA THR A 40 0.47 4.13 5.94
C THR A 40 -0.20 3.79 7.28
N ALA A 41 0.47 3.02 8.14
CA ALA A 41 -0.05 2.65 9.45
C ALA A 41 -0.15 3.86 10.38
N GLN A 42 -1.23 3.89 11.18
CA GLN A 42 -1.44 4.84 12.27
C GLN A 42 -1.46 4.10 13.61
N ALA A 43 -0.80 4.64 14.62
CA ALA A 43 -0.76 4.07 15.97
C ALA A 43 -2.05 4.45 16.74
N LEU A 44 -3.17 3.85 16.39
CA LEU A 44 -4.48 4.17 16.97
C LEU A 44 -4.75 3.43 18.29
N ASP A 45 -4.03 2.34 18.55
CA ASP A 45 -4.09 1.54 19.75
C ASP A 45 -2.72 0.94 20.12
N ASP A 46 -2.63 0.33 21.30
CA ASP A 46 -1.37 -0.24 21.83
C ASP A 46 -0.87 -1.42 20.98
N GLU A 47 -1.78 -2.25 20.44
CA GLU A 47 -1.42 -3.39 19.58
C GLU A 47 -0.79 -2.89 18.28
N MET A 48 -1.42 -1.91 17.63
CA MET A 48 -0.90 -1.32 16.41
C MET A 48 0.41 -0.57 16.66
N SER A 49 0.53 0.13 17.78
CA SER A 49 1.76 0.81 18.22
C SER A 49 2.91 -0.18 18.35
N ALA A 50 2.70 -1.30 19.05
CA ALA A 50 3.71 -2.36 19.21
C ALA A 50 4.10 -2.98 17.86
N ARG A 51 3.12 -3.19 16.96
CA ARG A 51 3.35 -3.71 15.62
C ARG A 51 4.19 -2.76 14.76
N ILE A 52 3.88 -1.46 14.79
CA ILE A 52 4.64 -0.43 14.07
C ILE A 52 6.08 -0.38 14.58
N GLN A 53 6.28 -0.39 15.91
CA GLN A 53 7.61 -0.38 16.52
C GLN A 53 8.44 -1.61 16.09
N LYS A 54 7.83 -2.80 16.10
CA LYS A 54 8.49 -4.03 15.64
C LYS A 54 8.92 -3.90 14.18
N HIS A 55 8.03 -3.52 13.27
CA HIS A 55 8.34 -3.33 11.86
C HIS A 55 9.39 -2.24 11.62
N ARG A 56 9.41 -1.20 12.47
CA ARG A 56 10.42 -0.14 12.40
C ARG A 56 11.81 -0.66 12.82
N ALA A 57 11.88 -1.51 13.84
CA ALA A 57 13.12 -2.12 14.31
C ALA A 57 13.73 -3.13 13.32
N GLU A 58 12.90 -3.73 12.46
CA GLU A 58 13.32 -4.70 11.43
C GLU A 58 13.87 -4.01 10.16
N ARG A 59 13.72 -2.67 10.03
CA ARG A 59 14.18 -1.92 8.85
C ARG A 59 15.67 -1.60 8.93
N PRO A 60 16.38 -1.60 7.80
CA PRO A 60 17.74 -1.10 7.76
C PRO A 60 17.83 0.35 8.28
N PRO A 61 18.82 0.66 9.15
CA PRO A 61 18.89 1.97 9.82
C PRO A 61 19.22 3.14 8.87
N ASN A 62 19.68 2.84 7.66
CA ASN A 62 19.99 3.82 6.62
C ASN A 62 18.79 4.16 5.73
N TRP A 63 17.64 3.55 5.96
CA TRP A 63 16.42 3.87 5.20
C TRP A 63 15.71 5.08 5.78
N GLU A 64 15.28 5.97 4.89
CA GLU A 64 14.35 7.03 5.27
C GLU A 64 12.96 6.44 5.55
N THR A 65 12.30 6.89 6.62
CA THR A 65 10.92 6.50 6.91
C THR A 65 10.01 7.71 6.84
N LEU A 66 8.96 7.63 6.01
CA LEU A 66 7.87 8.58 5.93
C LEU A 66 6.57 7.94 6.41
N GLU A 67 5.88 8.56 7.35
CA GLU A 67 4.59 8.11 7.87
C GLU A 67 3.49 8.98 7.25
N ILE A 68 2.83 8.45 6.22
CA ILE A 68 1.82 9.17 5.43
C ILE A 68 0.57 8.28 5.33
N PRO A 69 -0.42 8.48 6.19
CA PRO A 69 -1.60 7.62 6.24
C PRO A 69 -2.53 7.75 5.02
N PHE A 70 -2.59 8.94 4.41
CA PHE A 70 -3.35 9.25 3.18
C PHE A 70 -2.79 10.51 2.52
N GLY A 71 -3.25 10.85 1.31
CA GLY A 71 -2.74 12.01 0.56
C GLY A 71 -1.31 11.80 0.07
N ILE A 72 -0.91 10.56 -0.23
CA ILE A 72 0.46 10.19 -0.60
C ILE A 72 0.94 10.99 -1.79
N SER A 73 0.07 11.24 -2.75
CA SER A 73 0.37 11.96 -4.00
C SER A 73 1.01 13.32 -3.78
N SER A 74 0.60 14.05 -2.75
CA SER A 74 1.14 15.38 -2.42
C SER A 74 2.57 15.33 -1.87
N HIS A 75 3.04 14.15 -1.45
CA HIS A 75 4.36 13.95 -0.84
C HIS A 75 5.38 13.30 -1.78
N VAL A 76 4.94 12.70 -2.89
CA VAL A 76 5.83 12.00 -3.85
C VAL A 76 6.98 12.89 -4.33
N GLY A 77 6.71 14.17 -4.60
CA GLY A 77 7.73 15.14 -5.04
C GLY A 77 8.83 15.44 -4.00
N GLN A 78 8.62 15.10 -2.73
CA GLN A 78 9.58 15.31 -1.64
C GLN A 78 10.55 14.14 -1.50
N ILE A 79 10.22 12.96 -2.03
CA ILE A 79 11.04 11.75 -1.95
C ILE A 79 12.27 11.93 -2.85
N LYS A 80 13.45 11.77 -2.26
CA LYS A 80 14.75 11.96 -2.95
C LYS A 80 15.49 10.65 -3.20
N THR A 81 15.03 9.56 -2.63
CA THR A 81 15.61 8.22 -2.80
C THR A 81 15.24 7.61 -4.15
N ASP A 82 15.94 6.54 -4.52
CA ASP A 82 15.74 5.86 -5.80
C ASP A 82 14.62 4.82 -5.80
N VAL A 83 14.34 4.26 -4.61
CA VAL A 83 13.33 3.21 -4.40
C VAL A 83 12.38 3.62 -3.29
N VAL A 84 11.10 3.35 -3.47
CA VAL A 84 10.07 3.56 -2.45
C VAL A 84 9.40 2.23 -2.14
N VAL A 85 9.38 1.85 -0.87
CA VAL A 85 8.56 0.74 -0.37
C VAL A 85 7.30 1.33 0.27
N LEU A 86 6.14 1.12 -0.33
CA LEU A 86 4.85 1.55 0.21
C LEU A 86 4.17 0.38 0.95
N ASP A 87 4.09 0.46 2.28
CA ASP A 87 3.47 -0.55 3.14
C ASP A 87 2.41 0.10 4.06
N CYS A 88 1.11 -0.02 3.73
CA CYS A 88 0.51 -0.75 2.62
C CYS A 88 -0.77 -0.06 2.09
N ILE A 89 -1.21 -0.44 0.92
CA ILE A 89 -2.47 0.03 0.32
C ILE A 89 -3.68 -0.35 1.20
N THR A 90 -3.63 -1.49 1.86
CA THR A 90 -4.67 -1.97 2.77
C THR A 90 -5.00 -0.94 3.85
N LEU A 91 -3.98 -0.42 4.52
CA LEU A 91 -4.16 0.61 5.57
C LEU A 91 -4.48 1.97 4.96
N LEU A 92 -3.95 2.31 3.78
CA LEU A 92 -4.38 3.50 3.04
C LEU A 92 -5.89 3.48 2.80
N VAL A 93 -6.43 2.36 2.29
CA VAL A 93 -7.89 2.19 2.07
C VAL A 93 -8.66 2.32 3.38
N THR A 94 -8.17 1.72 4.47
CA THR A 94 -8.77 1.86 5.80
C THR A 94 -8.79 3.31 6.25
N ASN A 95 -7.68 4.01 6.15
CA ASN A 95 -7.57 5.40 6.60
C ASN A 95 -8.48 6.35 5.81
N VAL A 96 -8.61 6.13 4.49
CA VAL A 96 -9.57 6.89 3.67
C VAL A 96 -11.01 6.54 4.06
N LEU A 97 -11.34 5.24 4.24
CA LEU A 97 -12.67 4.79 4.63
C LEU A 97 -13.14 5.43 5.94
N MET A 98 -12.28 5.47 6.95
CA MET A 98 -12.61 6.00 8.27
C MET A 98 -13.00 7.48 8.26
N GLN A 99 -12.63 8.25 7.22
CA GLN A 99 -13.07 9.64 7.06
C GLN A 99 -14.55 9.76 6.67
N PHE A 100 -15.17 8.67 6.19
CA PHE A 100 -16.54 8.61 5.70
C PHE A 100 -17.45 7.71 6.54
N VAL A 101 -16.95 7.22 7.68
CA VAL A 101 -17.77 6.50 8.66
C VAL A 101 -18.50 7.52 9.52
N LYS A 102 -19.82 7.43 9.55
CA LYS A 102 -20.64 8.18 10.52
C LYS A 102 -20.52 7.51 11.89
N ASN A 103 -20.16 8.27 12.91
CA ASN A 103 -20.07 7.82 14.31
C ASN A 103 -21.47 7.57 14.86
N ASP A 104 -22.16 6.58 14.36
CA ASP A 104 -23.38 6.03 14.92
C ASP A 104 -23.20 4.53 15.19
N ILE A 105 -24.14 3.97 15.94
CA ILE A 105 -24.11 2.58 16.44
C ILE A 105 -23.96 1.52 15.32
N ASN A 106 -24.14 1.90 14.06
CA ASN A 106 -24.20 0.97 12.92
C ASN A 106 -23.03 1.06 11.94
N ASP A 107 -22.00 1.87 12.20
CA ASP A 107 -20.83 2.05 11.31
C ASP A 107 -21.24 2.31 9.84
N ILE A 108 -22.21 3.19 9.63
CA ILE A 108 -22.72 3.51 8.30
C ILE A 108 -21.66 4.29 7.52
N VAL A 109 -21.30 3.78 6.35
CA VAL A 109 -20.35 4.40 5.44
C VAL A 109 -21.08 5.25 4.41
N GLU A 110 -20.61 6.47 4.20
CA GLU A 110 -20.97 7.27 3.03
C GLU A 110 -20.25 6.73 1.78
N GLU A 111 -20.81 5.65 1.20
CA GLU A 111 -20.15 4.84 0.18
C GLU A 111 -19.73 5.66 -1.07
N ALA A 112 -20.62 6.48 -1.62
CA ALA A 112 -20.32 7.21 -2.85
C ALA A 112 -19.22 8.29 -2.67
N PRO A 113 -19.19 9.10 -1.59
CA PRO A 113 -18.06 9.98 -1.30
C PRO A 113 -16.76 9.22 -1.06
N PHE A 114 -16.79 8.13 -0.27
CA PHE A 114 -15.62 7.29 -0.03
C PHE A 114 -15.05 6.73 -1.33
N THR A 115 -15.90 6.14 -2.17
CA THR A 115 -15.50 5.58 -3.47
C THR A 115 -14.76 6.62 -4.32
N ARG A 116 -15.32 7.83 -4.44
CA ARG A 116 -14.69 8.90 -5.22
C ARG A 116 -13.34 9.33 -4.63
N ALA A 117 -13.27 9.47 -3.30
CA ALA A 117 -12.04 9.87 -2.62
C ALA A 117 -10.93 8.83 -2.81
N LEU A 118 -11.24 7.54 -2.64
CA LEU A 118 -10.27 6.47 -2.82
C LEU A 118 -9.83 6.33 -4.28
N GLN A 119 -10.76 6.44 -5.23
CA GLN A 119 -10.44 6.40 -6.66
C GLN A 119 -9.47 7.52 -7.03
N LYS A 120 -9.73 8.74 -6.54
CA LYS A 120 -8.84 9.87 -6.74
C LYS A 120 -7.46 9.61 -6.16
N GLU A 121 -7.37 9.17 -4.89
CA GLU A 121 -6.11 8.88 -4.21
C GLU A 121 -5.25 7.85 -4.99
N VAL A 122 -5.86 6.74 -5.41
CA VAL A 122 -5.14 5.67 -6.14
C VAL A 122 -4.74 6.11 -7.54
N ASP A 123 -5.59 6.81 -8.28
CA ASP A 123 -5.28 7.27 -9.64
C ASP A 123 -4.21 8.37 -9.65
N GLU A 124 -4.25 9.30 -8.69
CA GLU A 124 -3.20 10.31 -8.51
C GLU A 124 -1.87 9.66 -8.10
N LEU A 125 -1.90 8.67 -7.18
CA LEU A 125 -0.71 7.93 -6.79
C LEU A 125 -0.06 7.25 -8.01
N ILE A 126 -0.82 6.51 -8.82
CA ILE A 126 -0.31 5.84 -10.02
C ILE A 126 0.27 6.88 -11.01
N THR A 127 -0.41 7.99 -11.21
CA THR A 127 0.03 9.06 -12.12
C THR A 127 1.37 9.62 -11.65
N ASN A 128 1.49 9.96 -10.36
CA ASN A 128 2.70 10.54 -9.80
C ASN A 128 3.89 9.55 -9.81
N ILE A 129 3.63 8.26 -9.56
CA ILE A 129 4.64 7.22 -9.71
C ILE A 129 5.14 7.17 -11.15
N ARG A 130 4.25 7.11 -12.13
CA ARG A 130 4.60 6.96 -13.55
C ARG A 130 5.29 8.18 -14.16
N THR A 131 5.06 9.36 -13.60
CA THR A 131 5.74 10.60 -13.98
C THR A 131 7.01 10.85 -13.16
N GLY A 132 7.22 10.10 -12.08
CA GLY A 132 8.38 10.17 -11.21
C GLY A 132 9.60 9.43 -11.78
N LYS A 133 10.66 9.36 -10.96
CA LYS A 133 11.93 8.67 -11.27
C LYS A 133 12.19 7.46 -10.39
N GLN A 134 11.48 7.36 -9.27
CA GLN A 134 11.65 6.33 -8.27
C GLN A 134 11.03 5.01 -8.75
N ASP A 135 11.68 3.90 -8.43
CA ASP A 135 11.07 2.58 -8.53
C ASP A 135 10.21 2.32 -7.27
N TRP A 136 9.06 1.70 -7.44
CA TRP A 136 8.10 1.48 -6.36
C TRP A 136 7.85 0.00 -6.12
N ILE A 137 7.93 -0.40 -4.84
CA ILE A 137 7.52 -1.70 -4.34
C ILE A 137 6.31 -1.47 -3.45
N ILE A 138 5.13 -1.88 -3.90
CA ILE A 138 3.85 -1.58 -3.26
C ILE A 138 3.30 -2.86 -2.63
N VAL A 139 3.00 -2.81 -1.34
CA VAL A 139 2.43 -3.92 -0.59
C VAL A 139 0.92 -3.73 -0.44
N SER A 140 0.15 -4.78 -0.69
CA SER A 140 -1.29 -4.80 -0.41
C SER A 140 -1.77 -6.18 0.04
N ASN A 141 -2.85 -6.23 0.81
CA ASN A 141 -3.49 -7.50 1.13
C ASN A 141 -4.49 -7.90 0.05
N GLU A 142 -4.63 -9.22 -0.15
CA GLU A 142 -5.76 -9.80 -0.85
C GLU A 142 -6.79 -10.30 0.20
N VAL A 143 -7.97 -9.71 0.21
CA VAL A 143 -9.06 -10.03 1.17
C VAL A 143 -10.29 -10.62 0.51
N GLY A 144 -10.32 -10.66 -0.83
CA GLY A 144 -11.46 -11.13 -1.63
C GLY A 144 -11.64 -12.65 -1.67
N LEU A 145 -10.64 -13.42 -1.25
CA LEU A 145 -10.65 -14.89 -1.29
C LEU A 145 -11.38 -15.54 -0.09
N GLY A 146 -11.83 -14.74 0.89
CA GLY A 146 -12.54 -15.21 2.06
C GLY A 146 -14.07 -15.11 1.93
N LEU A 147 -14.76 -15.37 3.06
CA LEU A 147 -16.21 -15.21 3.15
C LEU A 147 -16.63 -13.75 2.96
N VAL A 148 -17.85 -13.57 2.42
CA VAL A 148 -18.45 -12.24 2.30
C VAL A 148 -18.76 -11.70 3.69
N PRO A 149 -18.26 -10.50 4.07
CA PRO A 149 -18.57 -9.92 5.37
C PRO A 149 -20.08 -9.71 5.56
N PRO A 150 -20.63 -10.04 6.74
CA PRO A 150 -22.07 -9.87 7.00
C PRO A 150 -22.48 -8.40 7.14
N TYR A 151 -21.57 -7.50 7.48
CA TYR A 151 -21.82 -6.07 7.69
C TYR A 151 -21.39 -5.23 6.48
N GLN A 152 -22.07 -4.11 6.26
CA GLN A 152 -21.93 -3.26 5.07
C GLN A 152 -20.51 -2.72 4.91
N MET A 153 -19.93 -2.13 5.95
CA MET A 153 -18.60 -1.54 5.91
C MET A 153 -17.53 -2.53 5.43
N GLY A 154 -17.60 -3.78 5.91
CA GLY A 154 -16.67 -4.84 5.49
C GLY A 154 -16.82 -5.20 4.01
N ARG A 155 -18.04 -5.20 3.46
CA ARG A 155 -18.27 -5.44 2.03
C ARG A 155 -17.72 -4.30 1.18
N ILE A 156 -18.03 -3.06 1.55
CA ILE A 156 -17.53 -1.85 0.87
C ILE A 156 -16.00 -1.83 0.89
N TYR A 157 -15.40 -2.08 2.04
CA TYR A 157 -13.95 -2.15 2.20
C TYR A 157 -13.32 -3.21 1.28
N ARG A 158 -13.84 -4.45 1.33
CA ARG A 158 -13.36 -5.56 0.51
C ARG A 158 -13.42 -5.24 -0.99
N ASP A 159 -14.56 -4.71 -1.43
CA ASP A 159 -14.80 -4.43 -2.84
C ASP A 159 -13.89 -3.28 -3.33
N MET A 160 -13.72 -2.25 -2.51
CA MET A 160 -12.86 -1.11 -2.85
C MET A 160 -11.37 -1.42 -2.76
N LEU A 161 -10.93 -2.28 -1.84
CA LEU A 161 -9.55 -2.77 -1.82
C LEU A 161 -9.28 -3.64 -3.06
N GLY A 162 -10.22 -4.50 -3.44
CA GLY A 162 -10.13 -5.29 -4.68
C GLY A 162 -10.03 -4.40 -5.92
N TRP A 163 -10.83 -3.33 -5.98
CA TRP A 163 -10.73 -2.33 -7.04
C TRP A 163 -9.33 -1.67 -7.08
N ALA A 164 -8.82 -1.22 -5.93
CA ALA A 164 -7.49 -0.61 -5.82
C ALA A 164 -6.38 -1.57 -6.27
N ASN A 165 -6.44 -2.83 -5.82
CA ASN A 165 -5.51 -3.88 -6.24
C ASN A 165 -5.53 -4.10 -7.76
N GLN A 166 -6.71 -4.13 -8.40
CA GLN A 166 -6.82 -4.25 -9.85
C GLN A 166 -6.21 -3.05 -10.59
N ARG A 167 -6.46 -1.82 -10.09
CA ARG A 167 -5.89 -0.60 -10.68
C ARG A 167 -4.37 -0.60 -10.62
N LEU A 168 -3.81 -0.93 -9.45
CA LEU A 168 -2.36 -1.04 -9.24
C LEU A 168 -1.75 -2.18 -10.07
N ALA A 169 -2.39 -3.35 -10.14
CA ALA A 169 -1.90 -4.48 -10.92
C ALA A 169 -1.85 -4.18 -12.44
N ARG A 170 -2.82 -3.44 -12.97
CA ARG A 170 -2.79 -2.96 -14.37
C ARG A 170 -1.62 -2.01 -14.61
N ALA A 171 -1.36 -1.11 -13.66
CA ALA A 171 -0.26 -0.16 -13.73
C ALA A 171 1.11 -0.81 -13.44
N ALA A 172 1.19 -1.91 -12.69
CA ALA A 172 2.44 -2.54 -12.28
C ALA A 172 3.15 -3.22 -13.46
N ASP A 173 4.48 -3.20 -13.41
CA ASP A 173 5.36 -3.93 -14.35
C ASP A 173 5.53 -5.39 -13.89
N LYS A 174 5.46 -5.62 -12.58
CA LYS A 174 5.54 -6.93 -11.96
C LYS A 174 4.47 -7.08 -10.88
N VAL A 175 3.80 -8.22 -10.83
CA VAL A 175 2.83 -8.56 -9.78
C VAL A 175 3.25 -9.88 -9.16
N ILE A 176 3.38 -9.90 -7.84
CA ILE A 176 3.80 -11.07 -7.06
C ILE A 176 2.71 -11.38 -6.05
N PHE A 177 2.34 -12.65 -5.93
CA PHE A 177 1.42 -13.14 -4.91
C PHE A 177 2.17 -13.97 -3.87
N MET A 178 2.10 -13.55 -2.61
CA MET A 178 2.77 -14.22 -1.50
C MET A 178 1.88 -15.28 -0.87
N VAL A 179 2.34 -16.52 -0.87
CA VAL A 179 1.68 -17.64 -0.21
C VAL A 179 2.67 -18.29 0.76
N ALA A 180 2.37 -18.26 2.06
CA ALA A 180 3.19 -18.90 3.10
C ALA A 180 4.70 -18.56 3.02
N GLY A 181 5.03 -17.30 2.75
CA GLY A 181 6.40 -16.82 2.60
C GLY A 181 7.03 -17.03 1.22
N ILE A 182 6.33 -17.70 0.30
CA ILE A 182 6.83 -18.05 -1.03
C ILE A 182 6.26 -17.06 -2.06
N PRO A 183 7.11 -16.36 -2.85
CA PRO A 183 6.65 -15.47 -3.91
C PRO A 183 6.25 -16.26 -5.16
N ALA A 184 5.04 -16.05 -5.65
CA ALA A 184 4.57 -16.51 -6.94
C ALA A 184 4.44 -15.30 -7.89
N VAL A 185 5.15 -15.31 -9.01
CA VAL A 185 5.07 -14.25 -10.02
C VAL A 185 3.80 -14.46 -10.83
N ILE A 186 2.93 -13.43 -10.87
CA ILE A 186 1.64 -13.44 -11.58
C ILE A 186 1.75 -12.66 -12.90
N LYS A 187 2.55 -11.59 -12.86
CA LYS A 187 2.84 -10.75 -14.03
C LYS A 187 4.30 -10.38 -14.07
#